data_084cee194b0810d60231463b3bdb62ed
#
_entry.id   084cee194b0810d60231463b3bdb62ed
#
_cell.length_a   1.000
_cell.length_b   1.000
_cell.length_c   1.000
_cell.angle_alpha   90.00
_cell.angle_beta   90.00
_cell.angle_gamma   90.00
#
_symmetry.space_group_name_H-M   'P 1'
#
loop_
_entity.id
_entity.type
_entity.pdbx_description
1 polymer ?
#
loop_
_entity_poly.entity_id
_entity_poly.type
_entity_poly.pdbx_seq_one_letter_code
_entity_poly.pdbx_strand_id
1 'polypeptide(L)'
;MKTRSLVQIAEEQLATKIEKAQPLTQGDLSEAVLITTSSGESYVIKNRFAPEIEGSMLKFLAEHHIDVPKVFFSNPDILIMEAIQETNCLSKEAWQNLALTLTKLHQVDNDTYGWKINYAFGKVPIINTPSHDWVEFWGQNRLAYYLYKLPKDTALQIEKLIKNLDHYIPRNPKISLLHGDLWSGNIITHINRPYLIDPACYFGHNEVDIAMLNIFGSSPDTFYKSYSLLESGWQERTPVYQLFPAIVHYILFGDYYLHMIHTLLNRLKL
;
A
#
# COMPACT_ATOMS: atom_id res chain seq x y z
N MET A 1 12.61 -30.03 -16.22
CA MET A 1 12.61 -30.05 -14.76
C MET A 1 11.14 -29.88 -14.32
N LYS A 2 10.62 -30.77 -13.44
CA LYS A 2 9.26 -30.56 -12.88
C LYS A 2 9.30 -29.29 -12.03
N THR A 3 8.44 -28.32 -12.35
CA THR A 3 8.24 -27.12 -11.53
C THR A 3 7.76 -27.59 -10.16
N ARG A 4 8.51 -27.28 -9.09
CA ARG A 4 8.09 -27.60 -7.71
C ARG A 4 6.80 -26.85 -7.41
N SER A 5 5.87 -27.50 -6.70
CA SER A 5 4.67 -26.81 -6.25
C SER A 5 5.02 -25.85 -5.11
N LEU A 6 4.24 -24.78 -4.94
CA LEU A 6 4.42 -23.82 -3.81
C LEU A 6 4.41 -24.54 -2.45
N VAL A 7 3.54 -25.54 -2.33
CA VAL A 7 3.42 -26.37 -1.12
C VAL A 7 4.74 -27.11 -0.84
N GLN A 8 5.36 -27.71 -1.86
CA GLN A 8 6.65 -28.41 -1.69
C GLN A 8 7.77 -27.47 -1.26
N ILE A 9 7.82 -26.25 -1.83
CA ILE A 9 8.83 -25.26 -1.43
C ILE A 9 8.58 -24.85 0.03
N ALA A 10 7.32 -24.62 0.42
CA ALA A 10 6.99 -24.26 1.80
C ALA A 10 7.30 -25.39 2.80
N GLU A 11 7.03 -26.66 2.49
CA GLU A 11 7.39 -27.80 3.31
C GLU A 11 8.91 -27.88 3.57
N GLU A 12 9.71 -27.63 2.53
CA GLU A 12 11.18 -27.59 2.65
C GLU A 12 11.63 -26.43 3.54
N GLN A 13 11.08 -25.22 3.36
CA GLN A 13 11.50 -24.02 4.08
C GLN A 13 11.04 -24.03 5.55
N LEU A 14 9.87 -24.56 5.82
CA LEU A 14 9.30 -24.67 7.17
C LEU A 14 9.73 -25.95 7.90
N ALA A 15 10.42 -26.88 7.20
CA ALA A 15 10.81 -28.20 7.70
C ALA A 15 9.63 -28.98 8.33
N THR A 16 8.43 -28.85 7.76
CA THR A 16 7.19 -29.47 8.25
C THR A 16 6.29 -29.88 7.09
N LYS A 17 5.39 -30.87 7.35
CA LYS A 17 4.37 -31.26 6.35
C LYS A 17 3.19 -30.31 6.37
N ILE A 18 2.65 -30.02 5.20
CA ILE A 18 1.43 -29.25 5.01
C ILE A 18 0.26 -30.20 4.88
N GLU A 19 -0.72 -30.09 5.77
CA GLU A 19 -1.93 -30.91 5.76
C GLU A 19 -3.06 -30.27 4.92
N LYS A 20 -3.13 -28.93 4.92
CA LYS A 20 -4.18 -28.19 4.20
C LYS A 20 -3.56 -27.01 3.45
N ALA A 21 -4.09 -26.76 2.24
CA ALA A 21 -3.74 -25.60 1.46
C ALA A 21 -5.05 -25.06 0.84
N GLN A 22 -5.37 -23.80 1.12
CA GLN A 22 -6.60 -23.14 0.68
C GLN A 22 -6.26 -21.82 -0.01
N PRO A 23 -6.65 -21.62 -1.28
CA PRO A 23 -6.49 -20.32 -1.92
C PRO A 23 -7.24 -19.23 -1.14
N LEU A 24 -6.58 -18.10 -0.90
CA LEU A 24 -7.21 -16.89 -0.39
C LEU A 24 -7.76 -16.10 -1.57
N THR A 25 -9.09 -15.98 -1.65
CA THR A 25 -9.80 -15.34 -2.77
C THR A 25 -9.83 -13.81 -2.70
N GLN A 26 -9.22 -13.21 -1.70
CA GLN A 26 -9.20 -11.77 -1.49
C GLN A 26 -7.97 -11.16 -2.16
N GLY A 27 -8.16 -10.49 -3.27
CA GLY A 27 -7.15 -9.71 -3.98
C GLY A 27 -7.03 -10.09 -5.46
N ASP A 28 -7.35 -9.14 -6.35
CA ASP A 28 -7.30 -9.34 -7.80
C ASP A 28 -5.88 -9.52 -8.36
N LEU A 29 -4.84 -9.23 -7.58
CA LEU A 29 -3.46 -9.15 -8.05
C LEU A 29 -2.52 -10.24 -7.52
N SER A 30 -2.83 -10.93 -6.40
CA SER A 30 -1.92 -11.92 -5.81
C SER A 30 -2.55 -13.30 -5.67
N GLU A 31 -1.82 -14.36 -6.02
CA GLU A 31 -2.16 -15.72 -5.59
C GLU A 31 -1.62 -15.91 -4.17
N ALA A 32 -2.49 -15.78 -3.20
CA ALA A 32 -2.20 -16.09 -1.81
C ALA A 32 -2.84 -17.43 -1.42
N VAL A 33 -2.11 -18.25 -0.68
CA VAL A 33 -2.57 -19.56 -0.20
C VAL A 33 -2.38 -19.62 1.31
N LEU A 34 -3.45 -19.87 2.03
CA LEU A 34 -3.39 -20.24 3.44
C LEU A 34 -3.03 -21.72 3.55
N ILE A 35 -1.96 -22.00 4.28
CA ILE A 35 -1.53 -23.37 4.58
C ILE A 35 -1.63 -23.66 6.08
N THR A 36 -1.94 -24.92 6.40
CA THR A 36 -1.90 -25.42 7.79
C THR A 36 -0.98 -26.62 7.84
N THR A 37 -0.03 -26.61 8.76
CA THR A 37 0.95 -27.67 8.97
C THR A 37 0.37 -28.81 9.80
N SER A 38 1.06 -29.95 9.84
CA SER A 38 0.71 -31.09 10.69
C SER A 38 0.81 -30.78 12.19
N SER A 39 1.54 -29.73 12.59
CA SER A 39 1.56 -29.20 13.96
C SER A 39 0.42 -28.24 14.29
N GLY A 40 -0.43 -27.92 13.31
CA GLY A 40 -1.57 -27.00 13.47
C GLY A 40 -1.24 -25.53 13.28
N GLU A 41 0.01 -25.18 12.95
CA GLU A 41 0.40 -23.81 12.64
C GLU A 41 -0.08 -23.39 11.25
N SER A 42 -0.43 -22.11 11.10
CA SER A 42 -0.92 -21.58 9.84
C SER A 42 -0.02 -20.48 9.29
N TYR A 43 0.16 -20.49 7.97
CA TYR A 43 1.00 -19.53 7.25
C TYR A 43 0.27 -19.07 5.97
N VAL A 44 0.64 -17.89 5.47
CA VAL A 44 0.25 -17.42 4.14
C VAL A 44 1.45 -17.50 3.22
N ILE A 45 1.23 -18.07 2.04
CA ILE A 45 2.22 -18.15 0.97
C ILE A 45 1.77 -17.24 -0.16
N LYS A 46 2.69 -16.43 -0.69
CA LYS A 46 2.51 -15.63 -1.91
C LYS A 46 3.62 -15.93 -2.92
N ASN A 47 3.29 -15.95 -4.21
CA ASN A 47 4.24 -16.27 -5.28
C ASN A 47 4.22 -15.30 -6.48
N ARG A 48 3.48 -14.18 -6.37
CA ARG A 48 3.36 -13.19 -7.44
C ARG A 48 3.93 -11.83 -7.02
N PHE A 49 4.33 -11.06 -8.03
CA PHE A 49 4.71 -9.64 -7.93
C PHE A 49 5.81 -9.32 -6.92
N ALA A 50 6.99 -9.93 -7.13
CA ALA A 50 8.18 -9.69 -6.35
C ALA A 50 8.04 -10.00 -4.83
N PRO A 51 7.81 -11.29 -4.47
CA PRO A 51 7.64 -11.71 -3.07
C PRO A 51 8.82 -11.33 -2.18
N GLU A 52 10.03 -11.30 -2.73
CA GLU A 52 11.23 -10.88 -2.00
C GLU A 52 11.18 -9.40 -1.61
N ILE A 53 10.69 -8.54 -2.51
CA ILE A 53 10.57 -7.10 -2.22
C ILE A 53 9.50 -6.86 -1.16
N GLU A 54 8.32 -7.48 -1.29
CA GLU A 54 7.26 -7.40 -0.27
C GLU A 54 7.77 -7.91 1.08
N GLY A 55 8.44 -9.08 1.09
CA GLY A 55 9.04 -9.64 2.30
C GLY A 55 10.07 -8.69 2.95
N SER A 56 10.86 -7.96 2.14
CA SER A 56 11.80 -6.96 2.64
C SER A 56 11.11 -5.74 3.25
N MET A 57 9.99 -5.29 2.66
CA MET A 57 9.18 -4.20 3.19
C MET A 57 8.51 -4.58 4.51
N LEU A 58 7.93 -5.77 4.61
CA LEU A 58 7.36 -6.29 5.86
C LEU A 58 8.40 -6.38 6.98
N LYS A 59 9.61 -6.88 6.68
CA LYS A 59 10.72 -6.92 7.66
C LYS A 59 11.11 -5.51 8.09
N PHE A 60 11.22 -4.57 7.15
CA PHE A 60 11.55 -3.18 7.46
C PHE A 60 10.49 -2.52 8.36
N LEU A 61 9.20 -2.74 8.09
CA LEU A 61 8.11 -2.27 8.95
C LEU A 61 8.20 -2.89 10.36
N ALA A 62 8.46 -4.19 10.46
CA ALA A 62 8.63 -4.89 11.74
C ALA A 62 9.81 -4.34 12.55
N GLU A 63 10.96 -4.03 11.93
CA GLU A 63 12.12 -3.39 12.55
C GLU A 63 11.76 -2.02 13.16
N HIS A 64 10.79 -1.30 12.58
CA HIS A 64 10.25 -0.06 13.15
C HIS A 64 9.05 -0.29 14.07
N HIS A 65 8.87 -1.54 14.51
CA HIS A 65 7.83 -1.96 15.46
C HIS A 65 6.39 -1.66 14.95
N ILE A 66 6.16 -1.75 13.68
CA ILE A 66 4.82 -1.71 13.09
C ILE A 66 4.26 -3.13 13.05
N ASP A 67 2.99 -3.28 13.41
CA ASP A 67 2.33 -4.58 13.42
C ASP A 67 2.06 -5.05 11.98
N VAL A 68 2.82 -6.03 11.55
CA VAL A 68 2.75 -6.71 10.26
C VAL A 68 2.93 -8.22 10.47
N PRO A 69 2.51 -9.07 9.51
CA PRO A 69 2.80 -10.50 9.58
C PRO A 69 4.31 -10.77 9.65
N LYS A 70 4.72 -11.67 10.54
CA LYS A 70 6.11 -12.13 10.62
C LYS A 70 6.49 -12.84 9.32
N VAL A 71 7.60 -12.44 8.71
CA VAL A 71 8.16 -13.11 7.53
C VAL A 71 9.07 -14.25 7.98
N PHE A 72 8.75 -15.47 7.54
CA PHE A 72 9.54 -16.68 7.80
C PHE A 72 10.56 -16.92 6.70
N PHE A 73 10.15 -16.72 5.45
CA PHE A 73 11.02 -16.88 4.29
C PHE A 73 10.58 -15.96 3.14
N SER A 74 11.53 -15.43 2.38
CA SER A 74 11.25 -14.68 1.14
C SER A 74 12.42 -14.80 0.17
N ASN A 75 12.09 -15.05 -1.11
CA ASN A 75 13.00 -15.03 -2.24
C ASN A 75 12.23 -14.56 -3.50
N PRO A 76 12.84 -14.47 -4.70
CA PRO A 76 12.14 -14.04 -5.91
C PRO A 76 10.89 -14.84 -6.27
N ASP A 77 10.77 -16.09 -5.82
CA ASP A 77 9.71 -17.02 -6.22
C ASP A 77 8.58 -17.11 -5.18
N ILE A 78 8.86 -16.88 -3.90
CA ILE A 78 7.92 -17.14 -2.82
C ILE A 78 8.16 -16.24 -1.60
N LEU A 79 7.07 -15.81 -0.96
CA LEU A 79 7.02 -15.23 0.39
C LEU A 79 6.21 -16.16 1.29
N ILE A 80 6.77 -16.52 2.45
CA ILE A 80 6.08 -17.27 3.50
C ILE A 80 6.01 -16.38 4.74
N MET A 81 4.79 -16.08 5.18
CA MET A 81 4.54 -15.20 6.31
C MET A 81 3.49 -15.77 7.26
N GLU A 82 3.40 -15.19 8.44
CA GLU A 82 2.41 -15.48 9.46
C GLU A 82 0.99 -15.33 8.91
N ALA A 83 0.11 -16.26 9.22
CA ALA A 83 -1.31 -16.12 8.98
C ALA A 83 -1.95 -15.40 10.16
N ILE A 84 -2.34 -14.14 9.96
CA ILE A 84 -3.06 -13.39 10.99
C ILE A 84 -4.52 -13.81 10.96
N GLN A 85 -5.02 -14.28 12.10
CA GLN A 85 -6.42 -14.62 12.25
C GLN A 85 -7.26 -13.34 12.40
N GLU A 86 -8.04 -13.03 11.38
CA GLU A 86 -9.01 -11.95 11.46
C GLU A 86 -10.12 -12.29 12.44
N THR A 87 -10.38 -11.39 13.40
CA THR A 87 -11.40 -11.63 14.43
C THR A 87 -12.63 -10.75 14.29
N ASN A 88 -12.51 -9.54 13.75
CA ASN A 88 -13.63 -8.60 13.62
C ASN A 88 -13.33 -7.51 12.56
N CYS A 89 -14.40 -6.87 12.06
CA CYS A 89 -14.27 -5.58 11.38
C CYS A 89 -13.65 -4.52 12.31
N LEU A 90 -13.11 -3.47 11.73
CA LEU A 90 -12.52 -2.33 12.45
C LEU A 90 -13.52 -1.73 13.45
N SER A 91 -13.43 -2.13 14.72
CA SER A 91 -14.17 -1.54 15.84
C SER A 91 -13.68 -0.11 16.10
N LYS A 92 -14.40 0.63 16.95
CA LYS A 92 -13.96 1.96 17.40
C LYS A 92 -12.53 1.93 17.98
N GLU A 93 -12.22 0.93 18.80
CA GLU A 93 -10.90 0.75 19.40
C GLU A 93 -9.85 0.38 18.38
N ALA A 94 -10.18 -0.51 17.41
CA ALA A 94 -9.29 -0.85 16.31
C ALA A 94 -8.95 0.36 15.44
N TRP A 95 -9.89 1.27 15.19
CA TRP A 95 -9.64 2.53 14.50
C TRP A 95 -8.70 3.47 15.27
N GLN A 96 -8.84 3.54 16.59
CA GLN A 96 -7.90 4.30 17.44
C GLN A 96 -6.49 3.69 17.40
N ASN A 97 -6.39 2.38 17.51
CA ASN A 97 -5.12 1.66 17.44
C ASN A 97 -4.47 1.80 16.05
N LEU A 98 -5.25 1.77 14.96
CA LEU A 98 -4.76 2.05 13.62
C LEU A 98 -4.16 3.46 13.51
N ALA A 99 -4.85 4.47 14.06
CA ALA A 99 -4.36 5.84 14.08
C ALA A 99 -3.01 5.95 14.81
N LEU A 100 -2.85 5.26 15.95
CA LEU A 100 -1.60 5.23 16.71
C LEU A 100 -0.49 4.48 15.94
N THR A 101 -0.83 3.36 15.29
CA THR A 101 0.10 2.61 14.43
C THR A 101 0.59 3.48 13.27
N LEU A 102 -0.32 4.19 12.57
CA LEU A 102 0.05 5.08 11.47
C LEU A 102 0.82 6.32 11.96
N THR A 103 0.50 6.86 13.14
CA THR A 103 1.30 7.93 13.73
C THR A 103 2.75 7.49 13.93
N LYS A 104 2.96 6.26 14.44
CA LYS A 104 4.29 5.69 14.64
C LYS A 104 5.00 5.43 13.29
N LEU A 105 4.30 4.85 12.33
CA LEU A 105 4.82 4.61 10.97
C LEU A 105 5.31 5.92 10.34
N HIS A 106 4.48 6.96 10.36
CA HIS A 106 4.77 8.23 9.72
C HIS A 106 5.77 9.12 10.50
N GLN A 107 6.22 8.68 11.68
CA GLN A 107 7.33 9.31 12.41
C GLN A 107 8.70 8.79 11.96
N VAL A 108 8.76 7.66 11.27
CA VAL A 108 10.01 7.15 10.67
C VAL A 108 10.38 8.06 9.50
N ASP A 109 11.54 8.68 9.56
CA ASP A 109 12.04 9.66 8.62
C ASP A 109 13.16 9.12 7.71
N ASN A 110 13.53 9.92 6.71
CA ASN A 110 14.63 9.67 5.78
C ASN A 110 15.12 11.00 5.19
N ASP A 111 16.25 10.98 4.51
CA ASP A 111 16.82 12.17 3.87
C ASP A 111 16.15 12.52 2.53
N THR A 112 15.50 11.57 1.87
CA THR A 112 14.86 11.73 0.55
C THR A 112 13.48 11.09 0.50
N TYR A 113 12.61 11.61 -0.37
CA TYR A 113 11.41 10.91 -0.82
C TYR A 113 11.78 9.75 -1.74
N GLY A 114 10.93 8.71 -1.81
CA GLY A 114 11.15 7.55 -2.66
C GLY A 114 11.59 6.30 -1.90
N TRP A 115 12.11 5.32 -2.60
CA TRP A 115 12.57 4.06 -2.03
C TRP A 115 13.79 3.55 -2.77
N LYS A 116 14.57 2.67 -2.10
CA LYS A 116 15.81 2.09 -2.66
C LYS A 116 15.63 1.30 -3.97
N ILE A 117 14.42 0.80 -4.22
CA ILE A 117 14.07 0.04 -5.42
C ILE A 117 12.66 0.41 -5.89
N ASN A 118 12.40 0.24 -7.19
CA ASN A 118 11.05 0.32 -7.73
C ASN A 118 10.24 -0.91 -7.33
N TYR A 119 8.91 -0.75 -7.31
CA TYR A 119 7.97 -1.84 -7.04
C TYR A 119 6.96 -1.95 -8.19
N ALA A 120 5.93 -2.77 -8.04
CA ALA A 120 4.85 -2.86 -9.02
C ALA A 120 3.55 -3.33 -8.38
N PHE A 121 2.44 -2.76 -8.84
CA PHE A 121 1.10 -3.31 -8.64
C PHE A 121 0.73 -4.15 -9.88
N GLY A 122 0.93 -5.45 -9.79
CA GLY A 122 0.77 -6.31 -10.96
C GLY A 122 1.67 -5.85 -12.12
N LYS A 123 1.05 -5.44 -13.23
CA LYS A 123 1.74 -4.93 -14.43
C LYS A 123 2.07 -3.43 -14.39
N VAL A 124 1.66 -2.72 -13.34
CA VAL A 124 1.87 -1.27 -13.21
C VAL A 124 3.11 -1.01 -12.38
N PRO A 125 4.22 -0.53 -12.97
CA PRO A 125 5.43 -0.22 -12.23
C PRO A 125 5.20 0.98 -11.31
N ILE A 126 5.79 0.95 -10.12
CA ILE A 126 5.79 2.04 -9.13
C ILE A 126 7.19 2.61 -9.05
N ILE A 127 7.33 3.83 -9.57
CA ILE A 127 8.62 4.49 -9.69
C ILE A 127 8.98 5.14 -8.36
N ASN A 128 10.12 4.77 -7.80
CA ASN A 128 10.57 5.23 -6.49
C ASN A 128 11.92 5.95 -6.54
N THR A 129 12.29 6.51 -7.70
CA THR A 129 13.51 7.30 -7.85
C THR A 129 13.57 8.38 -6.78
N PRO A 130 14.64 8.42 -5.96
CA PRO A 130 14.76 9.39 -4.87
C PRO A 130 14.73 10.85 -5.36
N SER A 131 14.10 11.73 -4.59
CA SER A 131 14.12 13.19 -4.79
C SER A 131 14.13 13.91 -3.44
N HIS A 132 14.66 15.13 -3.40
CA HIS A 132 14.57 16.06 -2.26
C HIS A 132 13.39 17.03 -2.39
N ASP A 133 12.67 17.04 -3.50
CA ASP A 133 11.50 17.87 -3.78
C ASP A 133 10.26 16.99 -3.92
N TRP A 134 9.28 17.18 -3.05
CA TRP A 134 8.06 16.37 -3.06
C TRP A 134 7.17 16.65 -4.26
N VAL A 135 7.10 17.90 -4.70
CA VAL A 135 6.33 18.29 -5.89
C VAL A 135 6.89 17.61 -7.13
N GLU A 136 8.22 17.58 -7.27
CA GLU A 136 8.91 16.87 -8.34
C GLU A 136 8.65 15.36 -8.24
N PHE A 137 8.87 14.77 -7.06
CA PHE A 137 8.66 13.33 -6.85
C PHE A 137 7.24 12.91 -7.20
N TRP A 138 6.23 13.61 -6.64
CA TRP A 138 4.83 13.28 -6.87
C TRP A 138 4.43 13.51 -8.33
N GLY A 139 4.82 14.65 -8.89
CA GLY A 139 4.53 15.02 -10.27
C GLY A 139 5.11 14.03 -11.27
N GLN A 140 6.38 13.66 -11.17
CA GLN A 140 7.06 12.79 -12.13
C GLN A 140 6.77 11.31 -11.89
N ASN A 141 6.90 10.83 -10.65
CA ASN A 141 6.85 9.40 -10.34
C ASN A 141 5.43 8.86 -10.10
N ARG A 142 4.47 9.72 -9.78
CA ARG A 142 3.08 9.32 -9.46
C ARG A 142 2.05 9.78 -10.48
N LEU A 143 2.30 10.85 -11.22
CA LEU A 143 1.36 11.38 -12.20
C LEU A 143 1.89 11.29 -13.63
N ALA A 144 2.98 11.97 -13.96
CA ALA A 144 3.48 12.11 -15.33
C ALA A 144 3.83 10.75 -15.97
N TYR A 145 4.42 9.84 -15.20
CA TYR A 145 4.84 8.53 -15.71
C TYR A 145 3.70 7.73 -16.34
N TYR A 146 2.45 7.96 -15.96
CA TYR A 146 1.30 7.16 -16.41
C TYR A 146 0.43 7.86 -17.46
N LEU A 147 0.71 9.11 -17.85
CA LEU A 147 -0.11 9.91 -18.76
C LEU A 147 -0.38 9.21 -20.09
N TYR A 148 0.62 8.49 -20.62
CA TYR A 148 0.50 7.77 -21.89
C TYR A 148 -0.52 6.60 -21.87
N LYS A 149 -1.00 6.22 -20.69
CA LYS A 149 -2.04 5.20 -20.49
C LYS A 149 -3.45 5.78 -20.41
N LEU A 150 -3.57 7.09 -20.27
CA LEU A 150 -4.85 7.76 -20.06
C LEU A 150 -5.46 8.28 -21.36
N PRO A 151 -6.78 8.46 -21.43
CA PRO A 151 -7.42 9.21 -22.51
C PRO A 151 -6.80 10.61 -22.63
N LYS A 152 -6.66 11.09 -23.88
CA LYS A 152 -5.95 12.35 -24.18
C LYS A 152 -6.43 13.54 -23.36
N ASP A 153 -7.75 13.72 -23.24
CA ASP A 153 -8.31 14.87 -22.51
C ASP A 153 -8.02 14.77 -21.00
N THR A 154 -8.10 13.58 -20.43
CA THR A 154 -7.74 13.32 -19.03
C THR A 154 -6.25 13.56 -18.79
N ALA A 155 -5.39 13.10 -19.71
CA ALA A 155 -3.94 13.33 -19.62
C ALA A 155 -3.62 14.84 -19.66
N LEU A 156 -4.27 15.63 -20.53
CA LEU A 156 -4.08 17.09 -20.60
C LEU A 156 -4.49 17.81 -19.30
N GLN A 157 -5.57 17.37 -18.65
CA GLN A 157 -5.98 17.94 -17.36
C GLN A 157 -4.93 17.62 -16.26
N ILE A 158 -4.40 16.39 -16.22
CA ILE A 158 -3.35 16.01 -15.25
C ILE A 158 -2.03 16.73 -15.56
N GLU A 159 -1.67 16.93 -16.83
CA GLU A 159 -0.51 17.76 -17.20
C GLU A 159 -0.64 19.21 -16.69
N LYS A 160 -1.83 19.78 -16.79
CA LYS A 160 -2.12 21.10 -16.24
C LYS A 160 -1.98 21.14 -14.72
N LEU A 161 -2.43 20.08 -14.02
CA LEU A 161 -2.22 19.93 -12.58
C LEU A 161 -0.73 19.87 -12.25
N ILE A 162 0.04 19.02 -12.94
CA ILE A 162 1.49 18.84 -12.71
C ILE A 162 2.24 20.18 -12.83
N LYS A 163 1.92 21.00 -13.83
CA LYS A 163 2.55 22.32 -14.03
C LYS A 163 2.30 23.31 -12.90
N ASN A 164 1.27 23.11 -12.10
CA ASN A 164 0.89 23.99 -10.99
C ASN A 164 0.82 23.23 -9.65
N LEU A 165 1.49 22.10 -9.56
CA LEU A 165 1.34 21.16 -8.45
C LEU A 165 1.73 21.74 -7.09
N ASP A 166 2.68 22.68 -7.06
CA ASP A 166 3.10 23.43 -5.88
C ASP A 166 2.02 24.37 -5.29
N HIS A 167 0.95 24.66 -6.04
CA HIS A 167 -0.24 25.34 -5.51
C HIS A 167 -1.19 24.37 -4.77
N TYR A 168 -1.06 23.07 -4.98
CA TYR A 168 -1.95 22.04 -4.46
C TYR A 168 -1.34 21.23 -3.31
N ILE A 169 -0.03 21.01 -3.35
CA ILE A 169 0.68 20.23 -2.33
C ILE A 169 1.95 20.96 -1.85
N PRO A 170 2.39 20.76 -0.60
CA PRO A 170 3.62 21.37 -0.11
C PRO A 170 4.85 20.85 -0.87
N ARG A 171 5.85 21.70 -1.09
CA ARG A 171 7.08 21.33 -1.77
C ARG A 171 7.98 20.43 -0.91
N ASN A 172 8.03 20.68 0.39
CA ASN A 172 8.92 19.99 1.32
C ASN A 172 8.14 19.59 2.60
N PRO A 173 7.10 18.73 2.51
CA PRO A 173 6.47 18.22 3.72
C PRO A 173 7.46 17.34 4.49
N LYS A 174 7.16 17.06 5.76
CA LYS A 174 7.95 16.10 6.52
C LYS A 174 8.03 14.77 5.77
N ILE A 175 9.23 14.25 5.59
CA ILE A 175 9.45 12.92 5.02
C ILE A 175 8.99 11.88 6.03
N SER A 176 8.13 10.98 5.61
CA SER A 176 7.53 9.93 6.45
C SER A 176 7.59 8.60 5.72
N LEU A 177 7.85 7.51 6.45
CA LEU A 177 7.67 6.16 5.90
C LEU A 177 6.19 5.91 5.66
N LEU A 178 5.83 5.49 4.46
CA LEU A 178 4.47 5.16 4.07
C LEU A 178 4.29 3.65 3.93
N HIS A 179 3.07 3.18 4.19
CA HIS A 179 2.62 1.86 3.75
C HIS A 179 2.55 1.80 2.21
N GLY A 180 2.07 2.88 1.58
CA GLY A 180 2.06 3.07 0.14
C GLY A 180 0.89 2.42 -0.61
N ASP A 181 0.15 1.50 0.03
CA ASP A 181 -1.10 0.89 -0.47
C ASP A 181 -2.10 0.69 0.68
N LEU A 182 -2.33 1.74 1.46
CA LEU A 182 -3.12 1.68 2.69
C LEU A 182 -4.62 1.88 2.43
N TRP A 183 -5.32 0.84 2.05
CA TRP A 183 -6.78 0.82 2.03
C TRP A 183 -7.32 -0.24 3.01
N SER A 184 -8.62 -0.25 3.26
CA SER A 184 -9.23 -1.12 4.29
C SER A 184 -8.97 -2.62 4.08
N GLY A 185 -8.80 -3.07 2.83
CA GLY A 185 -8.49 -4.47 2.50
C GLY A 185 -7.07 -4.90 2.87
N ASN A 186 -6.16 -3.94 3.08
CA ASN A 186 -4.78 -4.21 3.51
C ASN A 186 -4.59 -4.05 5.03
N ILE A 187 -5.69 -4.09 5.80
CA ILE A 187 -5.70 -4.00 7.26
C ILE A 187 -6.45 -5.21 7.82
N ILE A 188 -5.72 -6.13 8.46
CA ILE A 188 -6.31 -7.24 9.19
C ILE A 188 -6.39 -6.89 10.66
N THR A 189 -7.55 -7.10 11.30
CA THR A 189 -7.72 -6.82 12.72
C THR A 189 -7.80 -8.11 13.53
N HIS A 190 -6.89 -8.27 14.48
CA HIS A 190 -6.92 -9.35 15.46
C HIS A 190 -7.07 -8.76 16.87
N ILE A 191 -8.21 -8.99 17.52
CA ILE A 191 -8.54 -8.47 18.86
C ILE A 191 -8.19 -6.98 18.99
N ASN A 192 -8.81 -6.12 18.14
CA ASN A 192 -8.59 -4.67 18.06
C ASN A 192 -7.17 -4.23 17.66
N ARG A 193 -6.24 -5.14 17.42
CA ARG A 193 -4.89 -4.86 16.95
C ARG A 193 -4.86 -4.89 15.43
N PRO A 194 -4.58 -3.78 14.75
CA PRO A 194 -4.46 -3.74 13.30
C PRO A 194 -3.09 -4.26 12.87
N TYR A 195 -3.09 -5.16 11.89
CA TYR A 195 -1.89 -5.61 11.17
C TYR A 195 -1.96 -5.07 9.75
N LEU A 196 -0.89 -4.45 9.29
CA LEU A 196 -0.77 -3.95 7.93
C LEU A 196 -0.17 -5.04 7.03
N ILE A 197 -0.82 -5.30 5.89
CA ILE A 197 -0.40 -6.31 4.91
C ILE A 197 -0.23 -5.68 3.53
N ASP A 198 0.45 -6.36 2.60
CA ASP A 198 0.61 -5.95 1.21
C ASP A 198 1.22 -4.54 1.04
N PRO A 199 2.35 -4.24 1.72
CA PRO A 199 2.94 -2.92 1.66
C PRO A 199 3.58 -2.64 0.30
N ALA A 200 3.53 -1.37 -0.10
CA ALA A 200 4.27 -0.79 -1.22
C ALA A 200 5.13 0.39 -0.72
N CYS A 201 5.96 0.12 0.29
CA CYS A 201 6.65 1.14 1.07
C CYS A 201 7.50 2.10 0.23
N TYR A 202 7.41 3.37 0.61
CA TYR A 202 8.35 4.42 0.22
C TYR A 202 8.28 5.59 1.20
N PHE A 203 9.27 6.47 1.17
CA PHE A 203 9.24 7.69 1.95
C PHE A 203 8.52 8.80 1.18
N GLY A 204 7.55 9.43 1.83
CA GLY A 204 6.70 10.45 1.22
C GLY A 204 5.99 11.33 2.24
N HIS A 205 4.98 12.06 1.79
CA HIS A 205 4.10 12.83 2.65
C HIS A 205 3.05 11.92 3.31
N ASN A 206 2.97 11.91 4.64
CA ASN A 206 2.08 11.04 5.41
C ASN A 206 0.60 11.09 4.97
N GLU A 207 0.14 12.22 4.42
CA GLU A 207 -1.23 12.38 3.94
C GLU A 207 -1.58 11.47 2.75
N VAL A 208 -0.58 10.90 2.06
CA VAL A 208 -0.82 9.94 0.97
C VAL A 208 -1.51 8.68 1.50
N ASP A 209 -1.02 8.11 2.61
CA ASP A 209 -1.65 6.94 3.22
C ASP A 209 -3.06 7.27 3.76
N ILE A 210 -3.24 8.48 4.29
CA ILE A 210 -4.57 8.93 4.76
C ILE A 210 -5.53 9.12 3.58
N ALA A 211 -5.05 9.64 2.45
CA ALA A 211 -5.84 9.76 1.23
C ALA A 211 -6.23 8.38 0.67
N MET A 212 -5.30 7.43 0.69
CA MET A 212 -5.54 6.05 0.25
C MET A 212 -6.52 5.32 1.16
N LEU A 213 -6.41 5.47 2.48
CA LEU A 213 -7.34 4.87 3.46
C LEU A 213 -8.79 5.30 3.23
N ASN A 214 -9.00 6.47 2.64
CA ASN A 214 -10.31 7.05 2.37
C ASN A 214 -10.75 6.97 0.89
N ILE A 215 -10.07 6.19 0.05
CA ILE A 215 -10.40 6.14 -1.39
C ILE A 215 -11.68 5.36 -1.67
N PHE A 216 -11.96 4.29 -0.91
CA PHE A 216 -13.14 3.44 -1.05
C PHE A 216 -14.12 3.54 0.12
N GLY A 217 -13.93 4.51 1.00
CA GLY A 217 -14.77 4.69 2.18
C GLY A 217 -14.40 5.97 2.92
N SER A 218 -14.76 6.03 4.19
CA SER A 218 -14.38 7.14 5.08
C SER A 218 -13.97 6.60 6.43
N SER A 219 -12.85 7.07 6.93
CA SER A 219 -12.42 6.80 8.31
C SER A 219 -13.33 7.55 9.29
N PRO A 220 -13.68 6.97 10.45
CA PRO A 220 -14.53 7.62 11.43
C PRO A 220 -13.77 8.72 12.19
N ASP A 221 -14.53 9.63 12.82
CA ASP A 221 -13.98 10.71 13.64
C ASP A 221 -13.00 10.24 14.73
N THR A 222 -13.22 9.03 15.25
CA THR A 222 -12.34 8.43 16.26
C THR A 222 -10.92 8.20 15.73
N PHE A 223 -10.76 7.87 14.45
CA PHE A 223 -9.46 7.77 13.80
C PHE A 223 -8.77 9.15 13.79
N TYR A 224 -9.44 10.17 13.26
CA TYR A 224 -8.86 11.52 13.13
C TYR A 224 -8.53 12.17 14.46
N LYS A 225 -9.30 11.86 15.52
CA LYS A 225 -9.01 12.34 16.89
C LYS A 225 -7.76 11.70 17.50
N SER A 226 -7.39 10.52 17.04
CA SER A 226 -6.24 9.76 17.54
C SER A 226 -4.99 9.89 16.65
N TYR A 227 -5.17 10.25 15.38
CA TYR A 227 -4.06 10.50 14.45
C TYR A 227 -3.58 11.94 14.51
N SER A 228 -2.34 12.17 14.97
CA SER A 228 -1.87 13.50 15.39
C SER A 228 -1.04 14.25 14.35
N LEU A 229 -0.85 13.71 13.14
CA LEU A 229 0.10 14.25 12.17
C LEU A 229 -0.57 14.94 10.96
N LEU A 230 -1.90 15.16 11.00
CA LEU A 230 -2.57 15.90 9.93
C LEU A 230 -2.26 17.38 10.01
N GLU A 231 -1.89 17.95 8.89
CA GLU A 231 -1.68 19.38 8.73
C GLU A 231 -2.97 20.09 8.28
N SER A 232 -3.07 21.39 8.57
CA SER A 232 -4.18 22.22 8.05
C SER A 232 -4.25 22.13 6.53
N GLY A 233 -5.46 22.00 5.95
CA GLY A 233 -5.69 21.91 4.52
C GLY A 233 -5.47 20.49 3.94
N TRP A 234 -5.36 19.45 4.75
CA TRP A 234 -5.18 18.08 4.25
C TRP A 234 -6.37 17.60 3.40
N GLN A 235 -7.59 18.05 3.70
CA GLN A 235 -8.78 17.69 2.94
C GLN A 235 -8.73 18.21 1.50
N GLU A 236 -8.19 19.40 1.29
CA GLU A 236 -7.98 20.02 -0.03
C GLU A 236 -6.91 19.28 -0.83
N ARG A 237 -5.90 18.71 -0.16
CA ARG A 237 -4.82 17.93 -0.78
C ARG A 237 -5.24 16.49 -1.11
N THR A 238 -6.20 15.93 -0.38
CA THR A 238 -6.67 14.54 -0.55
C THR A 238 -6.97 14.16 -2.01
N PRO A 239 -7.69 14.97 -2.82
CA PRO A 239 -7.95 14.60 -4.21
C PRO A 239 -6.68 14.45 -5.05
N VAL A 240 -5.63 15.24 -4.80
CA VAL A 240 -4.35 15.14 -5.51
C VAL A 240 -3.68 13.79 -5.22
N TYR A 241 -3.68 13.38 -3.95
CA TYR A 241 -3.06 12.11 -3.55
C TYR A 241 -3.90 10.90 -3.98
N GLN A 242 -5.21 11.02 -4.07
CA GLN A 242 -6.10 9.97 -4.58
C GLN A 242 -6.01 9.76 -6.09
N LEU A 243 -5.48 10.72 -6.87
CA LEU A 243 -5.32 10.56 -8.32
C LEU A 243 -4.40 9.40 -8.67
N PHE A 244 -3.28 9.22 -7.96
CA PHE A 244 -2.35 8.15 -8.26
C PHE A 244 -2.98 6.75 -8.14
N PRO A 245 -3.58 6.35 -7.02
CA PRO A 245 -4.26 5.06 -6.94
C PRO A 245 -5.44 4.94 -7.91
N ALA A 246 -6.18 6.02 -8.20
CA ALA A 246 -7.24 5.99 -9.21
C ALA A 246 -6.69 5.70 -10.62
N ILE A 247 -5.54 6.28 -10.98
CA ILE A 247 -4.84 6.00 -12.25
C ILE A 247 -4.37 4.54 -12.28
N VAL A 248 -3.77 4.03 -11.21
CA VAL A 248 -3.34 2.62 -11.11
C VAL A 248 -4.53 1.69 -11.31
N HIS A 249 -5.65 1.94 -10.64
CA HIS A 249 -6.87 1.14 -10.79
C HIS A 249 -7.42 1.21 -12.21
N TYR A 250 -7.42 2.39 -12.86
CA TYR A 250 -7.81 2.51 -14.26
C TYR A 250 -6.94 1.63 -15.18
N ILE A 251 -5.62 1.64 -14.99
CA ILE A 251 -4.69 0.83 -15.82
C ILE A 251 -4.89 -0.67 -15.59
N LEU A 252 -5.24 -1.09 -14.38
CA LEU A 252 -5.43 -2.50 -14.01
C LEU A 252 -6.81 -3.03 -14.40
N PHE A 253 -7.86 -2.25 -14.14
CA PHE A 253 -9.25 -2.71 -14.13
C PHE A 253 -10.15 -1.99 -15.16
N GLY A 254 -9.63 -0.97 -15.86
CA GLY A 254 -10.31 -0.32 -16.98
C GLY A 254 -11.25 0.83 -16.60
N ASP A 255 -12.17 1.13 -17.53
CA ASP A 255 -12.95 2.38 -17.59
C ASP A 255 -13.84 2.69 -16.39
N TYR A 256 -14.17 1.71 -15.58
CA TYR A 256 -14.93 1.93 -14.34
C TYR A 256 -14.24 2.98 -13.45
N TYR A 257 -12.90 2.96 -13.39
CA TYR A 257 -12.12 3.90 -12.59
C TYR A 257 -11.84 5.25 -13.26
N LEU A 258 -12.14 5.43 -14.55
CA LEU A 258 -12.02 6.71 -15.23
C LEU A 258 -12.96 7.77 -14.64
N HIS A 259 -14.16 7.36 -14.25
CA HIS A 259 -15.11 8.24 -13.57
C HIS A 259 -14.56 8.76 -12.22
N MET A 260 -13.84 7.93 -11.47
CA MET A 260 -13.18 8.35 -10.23
C MET A 260 -12.13 9.43 -10.51
N ILE A 261 -11.28 9.24 -11.54
CA ILE A 261 -10.28 10.25 -11.94
C ILE A 261 -10.96 11.57 -12.26
N HIS A 262 -12.02 11.58 -13.08
CA HIS A 262 -12.76 12.79 -13.42
C HIS A 262 -13.40 13.45 -12.20
N THR A 263 -13.92 12.67 -11.26
CA THR A 263 -14.47 13.20 -10.01
C THR A 263 -13.41 13.93 -9.19
N LEU A 264 -12.21 13.37 -9.10
CA LEU A 264 -11.08 13.99 -8.39
C LEU A 264 -10.61 15.28 -9.09
N LEU A 265 -10.48 15.27 -10.43
CA LEU A 265 -10.12 16.46 -11.22
C LEU A 265 -11.14 17.57 -11.07
N ASN A 266 -12.45 17.25 -11.09
CA ASN A 266 -13.52 18.23 -10.86
C ASN A 266 -13.44 18.87 -9.45
N ARG A 267 -13.09 18.09 -8.41
CA ARG A 267 -12.86 18.63 -7.06
C ARG A 267 -11.68 19.60 -7.03
N LEU A 268 -10.69 19.42 -7.89
CA LEU A 268 -9.54 20.31 -8.06
C LEU A 268 -9.83 21.50 -9.01
N LYS A 269 -11.05 21.58 -9.58
CA LYS A 269 -11.47 22.60 -10.55
C LYS A 269 -10.62 22.63 -11.82
N LEU A 270 -10.25 21.46 -12.31
CA LEU A 270 -9.43 21.23 -13.50
C LEU A 270 -10.26 20.76 -14.68
#